data_f695905f78415abb7f9958507f0abe50
#
_entry.id   f695905f78415abb7f9958507f0abe50
#
_cell.length_a   1.000
_cell.length_b   1.000
_cell.length_c   1.000
_cell.angle_alpha   90.00
_cell.angle_beta   90.00
_cell.angle_gamma   90.00
#
_symmetry.space_group_name_H-M   'P 1'
#
loop_
_entity.id
_entity.type
_entity.pdbx_description
1 polymer ?
#
loop_
_entity_poly.entity_id
_entity_poly.type
_entity_poly.pdbx_seq_one_letter_code
_entity_poly.pdbx_strand_id
1 'polypeptide(L)'
;MIVLFLLQKQNLYGYQLTTLIKKQSNGNVIVTESTLYPTLYKLLKNGYISDREMPIGKRRIRVYYHLEDAGKDRLADLLEDYNEITVGIERILTSDLSFMEEEDESRD
;
A
#
# COMPACT_ATOMS: atom_id res chain seq x y z
N MET A 1 -1.72 1.31 1.87
CA MET A 1 -0.36 0.97 2.34
C MET A 1 0.72 1.50 1.40
N ILE A 2 0.68 1.14 0.15
CA ILE A 2 1.72 1.52 -0.84
C ILE A 2 1.79 3.03 -1.02
N VAL A 3 0.66 3.70 -1.18
CA VAL A 3 0.60 5.16 -1.34
C VAL A 3 1.19 5.86 -0.12
N LEU A 4 0.79 5.45 1.08
CA LEU A 4 1.31 6.03 2.32
C LEU A 4 2.83 5.84 2.44
N PHE A 5 3.32 4.66 2.06
CA PHE A 5 4.75 4.38 2.09
C PHE A 5 5.54 5.30 1.15
N LEU A 6 5.05 5.48 -0.07
CA LEU A 6 5.72 6.35 -1.05
C LEU A 6 5.69 7.81 -0.60
N LEU A 7 4.57 8.26 -0.03
CA LEU A 7 4.45 9.62 0.47
C LEU A 7 5.31 9.87 1.72
N GLN A 8 5.70 8.82 2.43
CA GLN A 8 6.68 8.94 3.52
C GLN A 8 8.05 9.38 3.00
N LYS A 9 8.39 9.02 1.78
CA LYS A 9 9.66 9.40 1.15
C LYS A 9 9.67 10.86 0.72
N GLN A 10 8.60 11.31 0.09
CA GLN A 10 8.45 12.69 -0.36
C GLN A 10 7.02 12.94 -0.83
N ASN A 11 6.66 14.21 -0.98
CA ASN A 11 5.38 14.59 -1.58
C ASN A 11 5.39 14.21 -3.07
N LEU A 12 4.29 13.65 -3.53
CA LEU A 12 4.16 13.14 -4.89
C LEU A 12 2.80 13.50 -5.47
N TYR A 13 2.73 13.63 -6.79
CA TYR A 13 1.45 13.80 -7.49
C TYR A 13 1.03 12.48 -8.16
N GLY A 14 -0.23 12.42 -8.61
CA GLY A 14 -0.85 11.17 -9.05
C GLY A 14 -0.05 10.38 -10.09
N TYR A 15 0.44 11.06 -11.14
CA TYR A 15 1.24 10.40 -12.17
C TYR A 15 2.53 9.81 -11.62
N GLN A 16 3.20 10.50 -10.69
CA GLN A 16 4.40 9.97 -10.04
C GLN A 16 4.08 8.71 -9.24
N LEU A 17 2.94 8.70 -8.52
CA LEU A 17 2.54 7.54 -7.73
C LEU A 17 2.33 6.31 -8.62
N THR A 18 1.56 6.42 -9.70
CA THR A 18 1.33 5.29 -10.62
C THR A 18 2.63 4.81 -11.26
N THR A 19 3.47 5.75 -11.67
CA THR A 19 4.76 5.45 -12.31
C THR A 19 5.72 4.74 -11.35
N LEU A 20 5.84 5.24 -10.11
CA LEU A 20 6.72 4.65 -9.11
C LEU A 20 6.25 3.26 -8.69
N ILE A 21 4.95 3.07 -8.50
CA ILE A 21 4.40 1.76 -8.13
C ILE A 21 4.79 0.72 -9.18
N LYS A 22 4.56 1.03 -10.45
CA LYS A 22 4.93 0.12 -11.55
C LYS A 22 6.43 -0.13 -11.62
N LYS A 23 7.21 0.94 -11.58
CA LYS A 23 8.68 0.87 -11.73
C LYS A 23 9.33 0.13 -10.56
N GLN A 24 8.98 0.50 -9.32
CA GLN A 24 9.61 -0.07 -8.13
C GLN A 24 9.18 -1.51 -7.87
N SER A 25 8.02 -1.92 -8.36
CA SER A 25 7.57 -3.31 -8.29
C SER A 25 8.04 -4.15 -9.49
N ASN A 26 8.83 -3.58 -10.37
CA ASN A 26 9.27 -4.23 -11.61
C ASN A 26 8.08 -4.72 -12.46
N GLY A 27 7.01 -3.94 -12.47
CA GLY A 27 5.78 -4.25 -13.20
C GLY A 27 4.85 -5.24 -12.53
N ASN A 28 5.21 -5.78 -11.36
CA ASN A 28 4.37 -6.75 -10.65
C ASN A 28 3.12 -6.13 -10.02
N VAL A 29 3.17 -4.84 -9.72
CA VAL A 29 2.02 -4.09 -9.20
C VAL A 29 1.75 -2.91 -10.13
N ILE A 30 0.55 -2.88 -10.68
CA ILE A 30 0.10 -1.80 -11.55
C ILE A 30 -1.17 -1.20 -10.96
N VAL A 31 -1.14 0.10 -10.70
CA VAL A 31 -2.28 0.86 -10.23
C VAL A 31 -2.63 1.88 -11.30
N THR A 32 -3.85 1.79 -11.81
CA THR A 32 -4.37 2.75 -12.79
C THR A 32 -4.87 4.01 -12.08
N GLU A 33 -5.03 5.09 -12.83
CA GLU A 33 -5.61 6.34 -12.29
C GLU A 33 -7.03 6.11 -11.76
N SER A 34 -7.81 5.27 -12.42
CA SER A 34 -9.17 4.96 -12.00
C SER A 34 -9.24 4.25 -10.65
N THR A 35 -8.18 3.56 -10.25
CA THR A 35 -8.04 2.94 -8.93
C THR A 35 -7.37 3.89 -7.93
N LEU A 36 -6.38 4.64 -8.38
CA LEU A 36 -5.58 5.51 -7.53
C LEU A 36 -6.41 6.65 -6.91
N TYR A 37 -7.18 7.38 -7.74
CA TYR A 37 -7.89 8.56 -7.25
C TYR A 37 -8.95 8.26 -6.18
N PRO A 38 -9.75 7.20 -6.29
CA PRO A 38 -10.63 6.81 -5.18
C PRO A 38 -9.88 6.48 -3.90
N THR A 39 -8.70 5.87 -4.01
CA THR A 39 -7.83 5.57 -2.86
C THR A 39 -7.33 6.85 -2.21
N LEU A 40 -6.83 7.79 -3.01
CA LEU A 40 -6.38 9.09 -2.53
C LEU A 40 -7.51 9.86 -1.84
N TYR A 41 -8.70 9.82 -2.40
CA TYR A 41 -9.87 10.47 -1.82
C TYR A 41 -10.18 9.92 -0.43
N LYS A 42 -10.15 8.60 -0.27
CA LYS A 42 -10.37 7.98 1.06
C LYS A 42 -9.30 8.37 2.07
N LEU A 43 -8.05 8.41 1.64
CA LEU A 43 -6.94 8.80 2.52
C LEU A 43 -7.06 10.26 2.93
N LEU A 44 -7.46 11.15 2.02
CA LEU A 44 -7.74 12.55 2.32
C LEU A 44 -8.89 12.68 3.32
N LYS A 45 -9.97 11.96 3.09
CA LYS A 45 -11.15 11.99 3.95
C LYS A 45 -10.84 11.53 5.37
N ASN A 46 -9.96 10.57 5.52
CA ASN A 46 -9.55 10.05 6.82
C ASN A 46 -8.44 10.88 7.50
N GLY A 47 -7.95 11.92 6.83
CA GLY A 47 -6.91 12.77 7.41
C GLY A 47 -5.53 12.15 7.42
N TYR A 48 -5.31 11.07 6.68
CA TYR A 48 -4.01 10.40 6.60
C TYR A 48 -3.05 11.11 5.67
N ILE A 49 -3.57 11.82 4.69
CA ILE A 49 -2.82 12.65 3.76
C ILE A 49 -3.52 13.98 3.59
N SER A 50 -2.79 14.97 3.11
CA SER A 50 -3.33 16.25 2.65
C SER A 50 -2.92 16.46 1.20
N ASP A 51 -3.54 17.42 0.55
CA ASP A 51 -3.22 17.78 -0.82
C ASP A 51 -2.91 19.26 -0.92
N ARG A 52 -2.14 19.62 -1.93
CA ARG A 52 -1.78 21.00 -2.22
C ARG A 52 -1.68 21.18 -3.73
N GLU A 53 -2.41 22.18 -4.23
CA GLU A 53 -2.32 22.59 -5.61
C GLU A 53 -1.05 23.43 -5.84
N MET A 54 -0.30 23.07 -6.89
CA MET A 54 0.91 23.78 -7.31
C MET A 54 0.77 24.17 -8.77
N PRO A 55 0.91 25.46 -9.12
CA PRO A 55 0.90 25.84 -10.52
C PRO A 55 2.14 25.34 -11.23
N ILE A 56 1.94 24.77 -12.41
CA ILE A 56 3.02 24.37 -13.32
C ILE A 56 2.79 25.05 -14.67
N GLY A 57 3.64 26.02 -15.01
CA GLY A 57 3.44 26.84 -16.19
C GLY A 57 2.26 27.79 -16.03
N LYS A 58 1.74 28.29 -17.16
CA LYS A 58 0.71 29.34 -17.17
C LYS A 58 -0.72 28.83 -17.05
N ARG A 59 -0.98 27.53 -17.31
CA ARG A 59 -2.34 26.99 -17.44
C ARG A 59 -2.59 25.64 -16.76
N ARG A 60 -1.60 25.10 -16.06
CA ARG A 60 -1.73 23.79 -15.42
C ARG A 60 -1.58 23.90 -13.92
N ILE A 61 -2.35 23.10 -13.22
CA ILE A 61 -2.26 22.91 -11.78
C ILE A 61 -1.94 21.45 -11.54
N ARG A 62 -0.97 21.21 -10.69
CA ARG A 62 -0.60 19.86 -10.26
C ARG A 62 -0.94 19.72 -8.79
N VAL A 63 -1.60 18.62 -8.42
CA VAL A 63 -1.97 18.35 -7.04
C VAL A 63 -0.92 17.43 -6.44
N TYR A 64 -0.20 17.90 -5.43
CA TYR A 64 0.75 17.11 -4.65
C TYR A 64 0.07 16.60 -3.39
N TYR A 65 0.40 15.38 -3.00
CA TYR A 65 -0.10 14.75 -1.79
C TYR A 65 1.02 14.68 -0.76
N HIS A 66 0.64 14.84 0.49
CA HIS A 66 1.56 14.88 1.62
C HIS A 66 1.08 13.94 2.72
N LEU A 67 2.00 13.17 3.31
CA LEU A 67 1.69 12.26 4.41
C LEU A 67 1.56 13.05 5.72
N GLU A 68 0.39 12.96 6.35
CA GLU A 68 0.15 13.55 7.67
C GLU A 68 0.61 12.60 8.78
N ASP A 69 0.72 13.10 10.02
CA ASP A 69 1.15 12.29 11.16
C ASP A 69 0.21 11.09 11.39
N ALA A 70 -1.11 11.30 11.27
CA ALA A 70 -2.08 10.21 11.35
C ALA A 70 -1.85 9.15 10.27
N GLY A 71 -1.38 9.57 9.09
CA GLY A 71 -1.03 8.65 8.00
C GLY A 71 0.22 7.84 8.31
N LYS A 72 1.20 8.43 9.00
CA LYS A 72 2.40 7.70 9.44
C LYS A 72 2.05 6.58 10.42
N ASP A 73 1.17 6.88 11.38
CA ASP A 73 0.70 5.90 12.35
C ASP A 73 -0.07 4.78 11.65
N ARG A 74 -0.95 5.15 10.71
CA ARG A 74 -1.71 4.18 9.93
C ARG A 74 -0.80 3.28 9.09
N LEU A 75 0.23 3.86 8.50
CA LEU A 75 1.23 3.10 7.72
C LEU A 75 1.94 2.07 8.59
N ALA A 76 2.36 2.45 9.80
CA ALA A 76 3.02 1.54 10.73
C ALA A 76 2.14 0.33 11.05
N ASP A 77 0.84 0.56 11.33
CA ASP A 77 -0.11 -0.51 11.61
C ASP A 77 -0.30 -1.43 10.39
N LEU A 78 -0.44 -0.84 9.20
CA LEU A 78 -0.62 -1.62 7.97
C LEU A 78 0.61 -2.47 7.63
N LEU A 79 1.81 -1.95 7.85
CA LEU A 79 3.04 -2.69 7.62
C LEU A 79 3.20 -3.83 8.61
N GLU A 80 2.83 -3.63 9.87
CA GLU A 80 2.84 -4.68 10.88
C GLU A 80 1.88 -5.82 10.49
N ASP A 81 0.65 -5.49 10.12
CA ASP A 81 -0.35 -6.46 9.66
C ASP A 81 0.15 -7.21 8.42
N TYR A 82 0.72 -6.50 7.47
CA TYR A 82 1.28 -7.09 6.25
C TYR A 82 2.37 -8.10 6.57
N ASN A 83 3.29 -7.74 7.47
CA ASN A 83 4.39 -8.63 7.86
C ASN A 83 3.87 -9.88 8.57
N GLU A 84 2.91 -9.76 9.46
CA GLU A 84 2.30 -10.90 10.15
C GLU A 84 1.63 -11.85 9.17
N ILE A 85 0.85 -11.33 8.24
CA ILE A 85 0.16 -12.12 7.22
C ILE A 85 1.17 -12.80 6.31
N THR A 86 2.19 -12.08 5.87
CA THR A 86 3.22 -12.62 4.98
C THR A 86 3.99 -13.75 5.64
N VAL A 87 4.41 -13.57 6.90
CA VAL A 87 5.06 -14.63 7.67
C VAL A 87 4.16 -15.84 7.82
N GLY A 88 2.87 -15.62 8.12
CA GLY A 88 1.89 -16.68 8.24
C GLY A 88 1.72 -17.47 6.95
N ILE A 89 1.62 -16.77 5.81
CA ILE A 89 1.53 -17.39 4.49
C ILE A 89 2.79 -18.22 4.19
N GLU A 90 3.97 -17.67 4.46
CA GLU A 90 5.24 -18.38 4.28
C GLU A 90 5.28 -19.68 5.08
N ARG A 91 4.82 -19.66 6.33
CA ARG A 91 4.74 -20.86 7.18
C ARG A 91 3.82 -21.90 6.58
N ILE A 92 2.67 -21.47 6.04
CA ILE A 92 1.72 -22.39 5.37
C ILE A 92 2.37 -23.01 4.13
N LEU A 93 3.00 -22.18 3.29
CA LEU A 93 3.61 -22.64 2.02
C LEU A 93 4.78 -23.60 2.24
N THR A 94 5.47 -23.48 3.37
CA THR A 94 6.62 -24.33 3.70
C THR A 94 6.26 -25.44 4.73
N SER A 95 4.98 -25.56 5.10
CA SER A 95 4.58 -26.51 6.11
C SER A 95 4.64 -27.94 5.63
N ASP A 96 4.91 -28.85 6.59
CA ASP A 96 4.79 -30.28 6.40
C ASP A 96 3.40 -30.70 6.90
N LEU A 97 2.59 -31.24 5.99
CA LEU A 97 1.22 -31.65 6.29
C LEU A 97 1.11 -33.09 6.79
N SER A 98 2.23 -33.77 7.01
CA SER A 98 2.22 -35.17 7.46
C SER A 98 1.48 -35.38 8.78
N PHE A 99 1.46 -34.37 9.67
CA PHE A 99 0.74 -34.45 10.94
C PHE A 99 -0.77 -34.61 10.75
N MET A 100 -1.34 -34.20 9.63
CA MET A 100 -2.77 -34.39 9.35
C MET A 100 -3.15 -35.85 9.16
N GLU A 101 -2.26 -36.62 8.56
CA GLU A 101 -2.45 -38.05 8.41
C GLU A 101 -2.49 -38.76 9.77
N GLU A 102 -1.62 -38.35 10.71
CA GLU A 102 -1.61 -38.85 12.07
C GLU A 102 -2.89 -38.50 12.83
N GLU A 103 -3.41 -37.29 12.68
CA GLU A 103 -4.66 -36.85 13.29
C GLU A 103 -5.87 -37.63 12.75
N ASP A 104 -5.92 -37.84 11.43
CA ASP A 104 -6.99 -38.60 10.80
C ASP A 104 -6.96 -40.06 11.25
N GLU A 105 -5.79 -40.68 11.39
CA GLU A 105 -5.64 -42.04 11.94
C GLU A 105 -6.09 -42.12 13.41
N SER A 106 -5.83 -41.06 14.18
CA SER A 106 -6.22 -41.02 15.58
C SER A 106 -7.72 -40.80 15.82
N ARG A 107 -8.45 -40.35 14.81
CA ARG A 107 -9.91 -40.14 14.86
C ARG A 107 -10.71 -41.37 14.53
N ASP A 108 -10.12 -42.30 13.89
CA ASP A 108 -10.75 -43.57 13.52
C ASP A 108 -10.64 -44.58 14.69
#